data_a18d8d34f6461dd9fce5c58024e6536f
#
_entry.id   a18d8d34f6461dd9fce5c58024e6536f
#
_cell.length_a   1.000
_cell.length_b   1.000
_cell.length_c   1.000
_cell.angle_alpha   90.00
_cell.angle_beta   90.00
_cell.angle_gamma   90.00
#
_symmetry.space_group_name_H-M   'P 1'
#
loop_
_entity.id
_entity.type
_entity.pdbx_description
1 polymer ?
#
loop_
_entity_poly.entity_id
_entity_poly.type
_entity_poly.pdbx_seq_one_letter_code
_entity_poly.pdbx_strand_id
1 'polypeptide(L)'
;MSTNTVDGSTKNKEMETVLLDLIKTLEDSQKGFADIGDHLKDISLKRFFLAESLKRANFRAELENELHRAGMADVKEGGTVAGAIHRTWGDLKAKLGGDDHGLLETAEQGEDEAKKAYKDALDEELPLPIRQLLSEQQAHILTSHDFVRSHRDALVTK
;
A
#
# COMPACT_ATOMS: atom_id res chain seq x y z
N MET A 1 -6.43 36.96 12.15
CA MET A 1 -6.29 35.77 12.98
C MET A 1 -5.10 34.95 12.58
N SER A 2 -4.08 35.12 13.34
CA SER A 2 -2.79 34.49 13.04
C SER A 2 -2.78 32.97 13.15
N THR A 3 -3.74 32.40 13.84
CA THR A 3 -3.82 30.96 14.06
C THR A 3 -4.05 30.16 12.79
N ASN A 4 -4.76 30.73 11.81
CA ASN A 4 -5.09 30.00 10.57
C ASN A 4 -3.86 29.72 9.70
N THR A 5 -2.90 30.62 9.68
CA THR A 5 -1.69 30.47 8.87
C THR A 5 -0.81 29.35 9.44
N VAL A 6 -0.68 29.32 10.78
CA VAL A 6 0.11 28.28 11.45
C VAL A 6 -0.56 26.94 11.27
N ASP A 7 -1.88 26.88 11.42
CA ASP A 7 -2.65 25.65 11.23
C ASP A 7 -2.52 25.11 9.82
N GLY A 8 -2.56 25.98 8.81
CA GLY A 8 -2.41 25.58 7.43
C GLY A 8 -1.06 24.93 7.16
N SER A 9 0.01 25.52 7.72
CA SER A 9 1.35 24.97 7.57
C SER A 9 1.48 23.61 8.26
N THR A 10 0.92 23.48 9.45
CA THR A 10 0.93 22.21 10.20
C THR A 10 0.13 21.15 9.45
N LYS A 11 -1.05 21.49 8.94
CA LYS A 11 -1.89 20.57 8.19
C LYS A 11 -1.20 20.08 6.91
N ASN A 12 -0.46 20.96 6.24
CA ASN A 12 0.29 20.58 5.05
C ASN A 12 1.39 19.57 5.40
N LYS A 13 2.07 19.76 6.52
CA LYS A 13 3.08 18.80 6.96
C LYS A 13 2.48 17.45 7.36
N GLU A 14 1.33 17.48 8.02
CA GLU A 14 0.61 16.25 8.36
C GLU A 14 0.21 15.51 7.11
N MET A 15 -0.36 16.21 6.12
CA MET A 15 -0.74 15.63 4.85
C MET A 15 0.48 15.04 4.13
N GLU A 16 1.59 15.78 4.10
CA GLU A 16 2.82 15.29 3.49
C GLU A 16 3.28 14.00 4.14
N THR A 17 3.33 13.97 5.47
CA THR A 17 3.75 12.78 6.21
C THR A 17 2.85 11.59 5.91
N VAL A 18 1.53 11.81 5.93
CA VAL A 18 0.56 10.75 5.65
C VAL A 18 0.75 10.20 4.23
N LEU A 19 0.86 11.09 3.24
CA LEU A 19 0.99 10.66 1.86
C LEU A 19 2.32 9.95 1.61
N LEU A 20 3.41 10.44 2.18
CA LEU A 20 4.71 9.78 2.06
C LEU A 20 4.69 8.38 2.66
N ASP A 21 4.04 8.23 3.80
CA ASP A 21 3.91 6.93 4.46
C ASP A 21 3.13 5.94 3.61
N LEU A 22 2.02 6.41 3.03
CA LEU A 22 1.22 5.57 2.12
C LEU A 22 1.97 5.24 0.83
N ILE A 23 2.72 6.18 0.29
CA ILE A 23 3.55 5.95 -0.89
C ILE A 23 4.55 4.82 -0.62
N LYS A 24 5.17 4.84 0.55
CA LYS A 24 6.09 3.77 0.94
C LYS A 24 5.37 2.44 1.07
N THR A 25 4.21 2.45 1.71
CA THR A 25 3.38 1.25 1.84
C THR A 25 3.02 0.67 0.47
N LEU A 26 2.64 1.53 -0.48
CA LEU A 26 2.28 1.10 -1.82
C LEU A 26 3.49 0.58 -2.60
N GLU A 27 4.64 1.20 -2.42
CA GLU A 27 5.87 0.72 -3.04
C GLU A 27 6.21 -0.69 -2.57
N ASP A 28 6.11 -0.93 -1.25
CA ASP A 28 6.34 -2.26 -0.69
C ASP A 28 5.31 -3.27 -1.21
N SER A 29 4.04 -2.88 -1.29
CA SER A 29 2.97 -3.74 -1.82
C SER A 29 3.20 -4.08 -3.28
N GLN A 30 3.56 -3.09 -4.09
CA GLN A 30 3.83 -3.28 -5.50
C GLN A 30 4.91 -4.34 -5.69
N LYS A 31 6.00 -4.18 -4.97
CA LYS A 31 7.13 -5.10 -5.05
C LYS A 31 6.76 -6.50 -4.56
N GLY A 32 6.06 -6.56 -3.43
CA GLY A 32 5.62 -7.83 -2.86
C GLY A 32 4.69 -8.60 -3.77
N PHE A 33 3.71 -7.94 -4.35
CA PHE A 33 2.79 -8.58 -5.29
C PHE A 33 3.52 -9.09 -6.54
N ALA A 34 4.46 -8.32 -7.06
CA ALA A 34 5.23 -8.75 -8.23
C ALA A 34 6.09 -9.96 -7.91
N ASP A 35 6.80 -9.92 -6.78
CA ASP A 35 7.69 -11.01 -6.38
C ASP A 35 6.91 -12.29 -6.12
N ILE A 36 5.81 -12.21 -5.39
CA ILE A 36 4.95 -13.36 -5.13
C ILE A 36 4.35 -13.87 -6.45
N GLY A 37 3.87 -12.97 -7.29
CA GLY A 37 3.28 -13.34 -8.58
C GLY A 37 4.23 -14.16 -9.43
N ASP A 38 5.51 -13.80 -9.42
CA ASP A 38 6.53 -14.53 -10.18
C ASP A 38 6.74 -15.94 -9.67
N HIS A 39 6.44 -16.20 -8.40
CA HIS A 39 6.69 -17.51 -7.77
C HIS A 39 5.44 -18.37 -7.59
N LEU A 40 4.27 -17.82 -7.85
CA LEU A 40 3.04 -18.61 -7.76
C LEU A 40 2.96 -19.63 -8.89
N LYS A 41 2.45 -20.81 -8.58
CA LYS A 41 2.29 -21.88 -9.56
C LYS A 41 0.95 -21.80 -10.27
N ASP A 42 -0.09 -21.40 -9.55
CA ASP A 42 -1.42 -21.25 -10.13
C ASP A 42 -1.44 -20.04 -11.06
N ILE A 43 -1.80 -20.26 -12.32
CA ILE A 43 -1.75 -19.22 -13.36
C ILE A 43 -2.74 -18.08 -13.09
N SER A 44 -3.92 -18.41 -12.60
CA SER A 44 -4.94 -17.40 -12.31
C SER A 44 -4.49 -16.49 -11.17
N LEU A 45 -3.91 -17.08 -10.13
CA LEU A 45 -3.36 -16.32 -9.01
C LEU A 45 -2.17 -15.45 -9.46
N LYS A 46 -1.29 -16.03 -10.27
CA LYS A 46 -0.16 -15.27 -10.83
C LYS A 46 -0.63 -14.02 -11.55
N ARG A 47 -1.64 -14.16 -12.43
CA ARG A 47 -2.20 -13.02 -13.18
C ARG A 47 -2.78 -11.98 -12.26
N PHE A 48 -3.51 -12.41 -11.24
CA PHE A 48 -4.10 -11.48 -10.26
C PHE A 48 -3.00 -10.70 -9.54
N PHE A 49 -1.96 -11.39 -9.08
CA PHE A 49 -0.89 -10.74 -8.32
C PHE A 49 -0.10 -9.75 -9.16
N LEU A 50 0.18 -10.09 -10.41
CA LEU A 50 0.90 -9.16 -11.30
C LEU A 50 0.03 -7.96 -11.64
N ALA A 51 -1.27 -8.15 -11.85
CA ALA A 51 -2.20 -7.04 -12.06
C ALA A 51 -2.29 -6.14 -10.83
N GLU A 52 -2.32 -6.74 -9.63
CA GLU A 52 -2.34 -5.98 -8.38
C GLU A 52 -1.07 -5.16 -8.20
N SER A 53 0.08 -5.70 -8.59
CA SER A 53 1.33 -4.95 -8.54
C SER A 53 1.21 -3.64 -9.34
N LEU A 54 0.66 -3.72 -10.56
CA LEU A 54 0.45 -2.56 -11.40
C LEU A 54 -0.55 -1.59 -10.78
N LYS A 55 -1.59 -2.11 -10.15
CA LYS A 55 -2.60 -1.28 -9.48
C LYS A 55 -1.99 -0.48 -8.34
N ARG A 56 -1.11 -1.11 -7.56
CA ARG A 56 -0.43 -0.42 -6.45
C ARG A 56 0.52 0.66 -6.97
N ALA A 57 1.17 0.42 -8.11
CA ALA A 57 1.99 1.44 -8.76
C ALA A 57 1.15 2.64 -9.19
N ASN A 58 -0.06 2.40 -9.72
CA ASN A 58 -0.97 3.48 -10.10
C ASN A 58 -1.42 4.27 -8.89
N PHE A 59 -1.76 3.61 -7.79
CA PHE A 59 -2.14 4.28 -6.55
C PHE A 59 -1.01 5.18 -6.05
N ARG A 60 0.21 4.67 -6.09
CA ARG A 60 1.38 5.45 -5.69
C ARG A 60 1.52 6.71 -6.54
N ALA A 61 1.39 6.57 -7.85
CA ALA A 61 1.49 7.72 -8.77
C ALA A 61 0.41 8.75 -8.47
N GLU A 62 -0.80 8.33 -8.15
CA GLU A 62 -1.87 9.24 -7.77
C GLU A 62 -1.52 10.07 -6.53
N LEU A 63 -0.91 9.41 -5.53
CA LEU A 63 -0.52 10.12 -4.31
C LEU A 63 0.67 11.05 -4.56
N GLU A 64 1.60 10.64 -5.39
CA GLU A 64 2.73 11.50 -5.79
C GLU A 64 2.23 12.74 -6.51
N ASN A 65 1.24 12.60 -7.38
CA ASN A 65 0.63 13.73 -8.06
C ASN A 65 -0.02 14.71 -7.08
N GLU A 66 -0.66 14.20 -6.04
CA GLU A 66 -1.26 15.07 -5.02
C GLU A 66 -0.20 15.87 -4.25
N LEU A 67 0.93 15.25 -3.97
CA LEU A 67 2.05 15.96 -3.34
C LEU A 67 2.57 17.07 -4.24
N HIS A 68 2.72 16.80 -5.53
CA HIS A 68 3.15 17.82 -6.50
C HIS A 68 2.17 18.98 -6.57
N ARG A 69 0.88 18.70 -6.61
CA ARG A 69 -0.15 19.73 -6.62
C ARG A 69 -0.09 20.63 -5.40
N ALA A 70 0.27 20.06 -4.27
CA ALA A 70 0.39 20.79 -3.02
C ALA A 70 1.70 21.58 -2.93
N GLY A 71 2.55 21.50 -3.96
CA GLY A 71 3.83 22.20 -3.97
C GLY A 71 4.86 21.59 -3.05
N MET A 72 4.71 20.35 -2.70
CA MET A 72 5.63 19.66 -1.80
C MET A 72 6.83 19.11 -2.56
N ALA A 73 7.91 18.84 -1.83
CA ALA A 73 9.15 18.34 -2.41
C ALA A 73 8.94 16.99 -3.10
N ASP A 74 9.72 16.75 -4.14
CA ASP A 74 9.68 15.48 -4.85
C ASP A 74 9.98 14.31 -3.93
N VAL A 75 9.20 13.25 -4.11
CA VAL A 75 9.44 12.00 -3.41
C VAL A 75 10.52 11.25 -4.17
N LYS A 76 11.60 10.95 -3.51
CA LYS A 76 12.66 10.14 -4.12
C LYS A 76 12.29 8.68 -4.02
N GLU A 77 12.49 7.96 -5.10
CA GLU A 77 12.32 6.52 -5.10
C GLU A 77 13.20 5.89 -4.03
N GLY A 78 12.69 4.86 -3.39
CA GLY A 78 13.37 4.24 -2.27
C GLY A 78 13.25 5.05 -1.01
N GLY A 79 12.34 5.99 -1.03
CA GLY A 79 12.03 6.99 -0.06
C GLY A 79 12.54 6.81 1.33
N THR A 80 12.86 7.86 1.85
CA THR A 80 13.45 7.98 3.15
C THR A 80 12.41 8.24 4.23
N VAL A 81 11.19 7.82 4.01
CA VAL A 81 10.18 7.99 5.03
C VAL A 81 10.56 7.12 6.20
N ALA A 82 11.26 7.74 7.14
CA ALA A 82 11.60 7.15 8.43
C ALA A 82 12.27 5.77 8.38
N GLY A 83 12.77 5.34 7.25
CA GLY A 83 13.42 4.05 7.12
C GLY A 83 12.56 2.87 7.51
N ALA A 84 11.24 3.06 7.52
CA ALA A 84 10.34 1.98 7.90
C ALA A 84 10.24 0.99 6.74
N ILE A 85 10.95 -0.11 6.88
CA ILE A 85 10.79 -1.26 6.02
C ILE A 85 9.68 -2.09 6.65
N HIS A 86 8.62 -2.35 5.91
CA HIS A 86 7.55 -3.20 6.39
C HIS A 86 8.10 -4.63 6.45
N ARG A 87 8.30 -5.12 7.64
CA ARG A 87 8.94 -6.41 7.87
C ARG A 87 8.27 -7.57 7.13
N THR A 88 6.96 -7.51 7.00
CA THR A 88 6.21 -8.56 6.33
C THR A 88 6.69 -8.81 4.91
N TRP A 89 6.85 -7.71 4.14
CA TRP A 89 7.37 -7.81 2.79
C TRP A 89 8.89 -7.98 2.77
N GLY A 90 9.58 -7.46 3.78
CA GLY A 90 11.03 -7.59 3.91
C GLY A 90 11.50 -9.03 4.07
N ASP A 91 10.68 -9.85 4.73
CA ASP A 91 10.98 -11.26 4.95
C ASP A 91 10.57 -12.13 3.76
N LEU A 92 10.09 -11.54 2.69
CA LEU A 92 9.55 -12.25 1.54
C LEU A 92 10.53 -13.24 0.92
N LYS A 93 11.80 -12.88 0.84
CA LYS A 93 12.81 -13.73 0.23
C LYS A 93 12.88 -15.12 0.85
N ALA A 94 12.71 -15.19 2.16
CA ALA A 94 12.75 -16.48 2.87
C ALA A 94 11.55 -17.36 2.51
N LYS A 95 10.48 -16.75 1.99
CA LYS A 95 9.22 -17.42 1.70
C LYS A 95 8.97 -17.70 0.23
N LEU A 96 9.78 -17.12 -0.66
CA LEU A 96 9.59 -17.26 -2.11
C LEU A 96 9.76 -18.69 -2.61
N GLY A 97 10.46 -19.53 -1.87
CA GLY A 97 10.60 -20.94 -2.22
C GLY A 97 9.46 -21.82 -1.72
N GLY A 98 8.47 -21.24 -1.03
CA GLY A 98 7.36 -21.97 -0.47
C GLY A 98 6.28 -22.33 -1.49
N ASP A 99 5.22 -22.98 -1.01
CA ASP A 99 4.07 -23.30 -1.85
C ASP A 99 3.14 -22.08 -1.99
N ASP A 100 2.14 -22.22 -2.84
CA ASP A 100 1.19 -21.14 -3.09
C ASP A 100 0.47 -20.70 -1.81
N HIS A 101 0.11 -21.66 -0.94
CA HIS A 101 -0.53 -21.34 0.33
C HIS A 101 0.34 -20.39 1.18
N GLY A 102 1.62 -20.73 1.34
CA GLY A 102 2.54 -19.90 2.12
C GLY A 102 2.74 -18.52 1.51
N LEU A 103 2.78 -18.44 0.18
CA LEU A 103 2.90 -17.15 -0.51
C LEU A 103 1.66 -16.29 -0.30
N LEU A 104 0.46 -16.89 -0.37
CA LEU A 104 -0.78 -16.15 -0.11
C LEU A 104 -0.87 -15.68 1.34
N GLU A 105 -0.38 -16.49 2.27
CA GLU A 105 -0.33 -16.12 3.68
C GLU A 105 0.53 -14.88 3.90
N THR A 106 1.70 -14.84 3.25
CA THR A 106 2.58 -13.67 3.31
C THR A 106 1.91 -12.45 2.68
N ALA A 107 1.24 -12.64 1.56
CA ALA A 107 0.53 -11.54 0.88
C ALA A 107 -0.58 -10.98 1.78
N GLU A 108 -1.32 -11.85 2.46
CA GLU A 108 -2.38 -11.38 3.36
C GLU A 108 -1.82 -10.53 4.49
N GLN A 109 -0.69 -10.94 5.06
CA GLN A 109 -0.04 -10.15 6.11
C GLN A 109 0.35 -8.77 5.61
N GLY A 110 0.90 -8.69 4.40
CA GLY A 110 1.23 -7.40 3.79
C GLY A 110 -0.01 -6.56 3.51
N GLU A 111 -1.10 -7.20 3.09
CA GLU A 111 -2.37 -6.50 2.88
C GLU A 111 -2.96 -5.99 4.20
N ASP A 112 -2.78 -6.71 5.29
CA ASP A 112 -3.21 -6.25 6.61
C ASP A 112 -2.49 -4.97 7.00
N GLU A 113 -1.20 -4.88 6.70
CA GLU A 113 -0.44 -3.66 6.94
C GLU A 113 -0.94 -2.49 6.09
N ALA A 114 -1.26 -2.75 4.83
CA ALA A 114 -1.81 -1.72 3.95
C ALA A 114 -3.18 -1.26 4.43
N LYS A 115 -4.05 -2.17 4.87
CA LYS A 115 -5.34 -1.84 5.45
C LYS A 115 -5.18 -0.91 6.65
N LYS A 116 -4.27 -1.26 7.54
CA LYS A 116 -3.99 -0.46 8.73
C LYS A 116 -3.47 0.92 8.36
N ALA A 117 -2.55 0.99 7.40
CA ALA A 117 -1.99 2.27 6.98
C ALA A 117 -3.06 3.20 6.41
N TYR A 118 -3.99 2.69 5.61
CA TYR A 118 -5.07 3.50 5.07
C TYR A 118 -6.06 3.92 6.15
N LYS A 119 -6.37 3.02 7.07
CA LYS A 119 -7.24 3.35 8.20
C LYS A 119 -6.63 4.48 9.04
N ASP A 120 -5.37 4.36 9.39
CA ASP A 120 -4.68 5.37 10.18
C ASP A 120 -4.62 6.72 9.43
N ALA A 121 -4.37 6.67 8.11
CA ALA A 121 -4.34 7.86 7.29
C ALA A 121 -5.70 8.58 7.28
N LEU A 122 -6.78 7.81 7.16
CA LEU A 122 -8.13 8.38 7.10
C LEU A 122 -8.63 8.87 8.46
N ASP A 123 -7.96 8.51 9.55
CA ASP A 123 -8.24 9.08 10.87
C ASP A 123 -7.66 10.49 11.02
N GLU A 124 -6.74 10.89 10.15
CA GLU A 124 -6.16 12.22 10.17
C GLU A 124 -7.07 13.23 9.47
N GLU A 125 -6.92 14.52 9.81
CA GLU A 125 -7.64 15.58 9.14
C GLU A 125 -6.97 15.88 7.80
N LEU A 126 -7.63 15.50 6.73
CA LEU A 126 -7.13 15.66 5.38
C LEU A 126 -8.15 16.42 4.53
N PRO A 127 -7.69 17.17 3.51
CA PRO A 127 -8.62 17.80 2.57
C PRO A 127 -9.56 16.78 1.95
N LEU A 128 -10.78 17.21 1.66
CA LEU A 128 -11.81 16.29 1.13
C LEU A 128 -11.37 15.53 -0.13
N PRO A 129 -10.73 16.18 -1.12
CA PRO A 129 -10.29 15.43 -2.31
C PRO A 129 -9.30 14.30 -1.98
N ILE A 130 -8.42 14.54 -1.01
CA ILE A 130 -7.46 13.53 -0.55
C ILE A 130 -8.19 12.39 0.15
N ARG A 131 -9.14 12.72 1.03
CA ARG A 131 -9.93 11.70 1.72
C ARG A 131 -10.70 10.83 0.75
N GLN A 132 -11.27 11.44 -0.29
CA GLN A 132 -11.99 10.68 -1.31
C GLN A 132 -11.06 9.72 -2.06
N LEU A 133 -9.89 10.20 -2.45
CA LEU A 133 -8.91 9.38 -3.14
C LEU A 133 -8.47 8.21 -2.27
N LEU A 134 -8.13 8.48 -1.01
CA LEU A 134 -7.70 7.42 -0.08
C LEU A 134 -8.81 6.42 0.20
N SER A 135 -10.06 6.88 0.28
CA SER A 135 -11.20 5.99 0.51
C SER A 135 -11.41 5.04 -0.67
N GLU A 136 -11.24 5.54 -1.90
CA GLU A 136 -11.34 4.71 -3.10
C GLU A 136 -10.22 3.67 -3.15
N GLN A 137 -9.01 4.09 -2.84
CA GLN A 137 -7.88 3.17 -2.80
C GLN A 137 -8.05 2.13 -1.71
N GLN A 138 -8.52 2.55 -0.54
CA GLN A 138 -8.80 1.63 0.58
C GLN A 138 -9.82 0.57 0.19
N ALA A 139 -10.91 0.98 -0.47
CA ALA A 139 -11.94 0.05 -0.89
C ALA A 139 -11.38 -1.04 -1.81
N HIS A 140 -10.49 -0.66 -2.72
CA HIS A 140 -9.84 -1.63 -3.59
C HIS A 140 -8.95 -2.59 -2.79
N ILE A 141 -8.18 -2.06 -1.83
CA ILE A 141 -7.29 -2.87 -1.01
C ILE A 141 -8.08 -3.88 -0.17
N LEU A 142 -9.24 -3.48 0.36
CA LEU A 142 -10.10 -4.40 1.10
C LEU A 142 -10.59 -5.54 0.22
N THR A 143 -10.97 -5.24 -1.01
CA THR A 143 -11.40 -6.26 -1.97
C THR A 143 -10.25 -7.22 -2.30
N SER A 144 -9.07 -6.67 -2.54
CA SER A 144 -7.88 -7.47 -2.82
C SER A 144 -7.50 -8.36 -1.62
N HIS A 145 -7.56 -7.80 -0.42
CA HIS A 145 -7.28 -8.56 0.81
C HIS A 145 -8.22 -9.77 0.93
N ASP A 146 -9.50 -9.55 0.70
CA ASP A 146 -10.49 -10.61 0.84
C ASP A 146 -10.30 -11.69 -0.23
N PHE A 147 -9.92 -11.28 -1.44
CA PHE A 147 -9.59 -12.23 -2.50
C PHE A 147 -8.43 -13.13 -2.10
N VAL A 148 -7.35 -12.53 -1.61
CA VAL A 148 -6.15 -13.26 -1.20
C VAL A 148 -6.50 -14.22 -0.06
N ARG A 149 -7.24 -13.75 0.92
CA ARG A 149 -7.63 -14.58 2.07
C ARG A 149 -8.49 -15.76 1.66
N SER A 150 -9.48 -15.52 0.81
CA SER A 150 -10.37 -16.59 0.33
C SER A 150 -9.61 -17.67 -0.43
N HIS A 151 -8.66 -17.27 -1.26
CA HIS A 151 -7.87 -18.22 -2.03
C HIS A 151 -6.89 -18.98 -1.15
N ARG A 152 -6.31 -18.31 -0.14
CA ARG A 152 -5.47 -18.98 0.84
C ARG A 152 -6.28 -20.07 1.58
N ASP A 153 -7.47 -19.72 2.04
CA ASP A 153 -8.32 -20.66 2.77
C ASP A 153 -8.72 -21.84 1.90
N ALA A 154 -8.99 -21.60 0.62
CA ALA A 154 -9.34 -22.68 -0.31
C ALA A 154 -8.19 -23.67 -0.51
N LEU A 155 -6.95 -23.20 -0.46
CA LEU A 155 -5.78 -24.06 -0.60
C LEU A 155 -5.57 -24.97 0.61
N VAL A 156 -5.98 -24.50 1.80
CA VAL A 156 -5.87 -25.31 3.02
C VAL A 156 -6.79 -26.52 2.97
N THR A 157 -7.96 -26.36 2.36
CA THR A 157 -8.97 -27.44 2.35
C THR A 157 -8.68 -28.55 1.34
N LYS A 158 -7.68 -28.38 0.52
CA LYS A 158 -7.22 -29.43 -0.38
C LYS A 158 -6.25 -30.36 0.33
#